data_9c7654b74c7a9eaf9112298679b8571c
#
_entry.id   9c7654b74c7a9eaf9112298679b8571c
#
_cell.length_a   1.000
_cell.length_b   1.000
_cell.length_c   1.000
_cell.angle_alpha   90.00
_cell.angle_beta   90.00
_cell.angle_gamma   90.00
#
_symmetry.space_group_name_H-M   'P 1'
#
loop_
_entity.id
_entity.type
_entity.pdbx_description
1 polymer ?
#
loop_
_entity_poly.entity_id
_entity_poly.type
_entity_poly.pdbx_seq_one_letter_code
_entity_poly.pdbx_strand_id
1 'polypeptide(L)'
;KKLMEPDNDEDYEIAYESLNRVGMENFAERKFNTLSGGEKQRVLIARALTGQPKALILDEPTNHLDIHYQISLLEIVKSLKIEIFAAMHDLNLAAYYCSKIYVMKNGRIVRSGNPKEVFTIDTLREVFDVNAAISEDKTGRLNIVYTGI
;
A
#
# COMPACT_ATOMS: atom_id res chain seq x y z
N LYS A 1 -5.58 11.57 23.81
CA LYS A 1 -6.99 11.64 24.21
C LYS A 1 -7.36 10.43 25.08
N LYS A 2 -8.08 10.65 26.19
CA LYS A 2 -8.61 9.55 27.01
C LYS A 2 -9.82 8.91 26.34
N LEU A 3 -9.98 7.61 26.52
CA LEU A 3 -11.15 6.88 26.02
C LEU A 3 -12.41 7.51 26.65
N MET A 4 -13.41 7.89 25.85
CA MET A 4 -14.68 8.54 26.26
C MET A 4 -14.66 10.06 26.49
N GLU A 5 -13.60 10.78 26.16
CA GLU A 5 -13.71 12.23 26.06
C GLU A 5 -14.46 12.61 24.76
N PRO A 6 -15.39 13.59 24.81
CA PRO A 6 -16.07 14.06 23.60
C PRO A 6 -15.06 14.66 22.63
N ASP A 7 -15.38 14.62 21.34
CA ASP A 7 -14.53 15.22 20.31
C ASP A 7 -14.56 16.74 20.48
N ASN A 8 -13.41 17.36 20.29
CA ASN A 8 -13.20 18.80 20.36
C ASN A 8 -12.76 19.34 18.99
N ASP A 9 -12.62 20.65 18.87
CA ASP A 9 -12.24 21.31 17.61
C ASP A 9 -10.90 20.81 17.06
N GLU A 10 -9.92 20.52 17.92
CA GLU A 10 -8.63 19.98 17.53
C GLU A 10 -8.74 18.57 16.93
N ASP A 11 -9.62 17.72 17.50
CA ASP A 11 -9.88 16.38 16.95
C ASP A 11 -10.49 16.47 15.54
N TYR A 12 -11.39 17.43 15.31
CA TYR A 12 -11.99 17.68 13.99
C TYR A 12 -10.93 18.19 12.99
N GLU A 13 -10.07 19.12 13.39
CA GLU A 13 -8.98 19.62 12.55
C GLU A 13 -8.04 18.47 12.11
N ILE A 14 -7.63 17.62 13.05
CA ILE A 14 -6.80 16.45 12.75
C ILE A 14 -7.50 15.49 11.78
N ALA A 15 -8.80 15.27 11.96
CA ALA A 15 -9.58 14.41 11.07
C ALA A 15 -9.67 15.00 9.65
N TYR A 16 -9.95 16.30 9.52
CA TYR A 16 -9.99 16.98 8.22
C TYR A 16 -8.62 17.00 7.52
N GLU A 17 -7.55 17.28 8.26
CA GLU A 17 -6.19 17.21 7.72
C GLU A 17 -5.87 15.78 7.22
N SER A 18 -6.25 14.78 7.98
CA SER A 18 -6.05 13.37 7.60
C SER A 18 -6.84 13.01 6.34
N LEU A 19 -8.09 13.49 6.18
CA LEU A 19 -8.88 13.31 4.97
C LEU A 19 -8.25 14.05 3.78
N ASN A 20 -7.76 15.27 3.96
CA ASN A 20 -7.08 16.04 2.92
C ASN A 20 -5.83 15.31 2.41
N ARG A 21 -5.03 14.72 3.30
CA ARG A 21 -3.83 13.94 2.94
C ARG A 21 -4.10 12.76 2.01
N VAL A 22 -5.32 12.25 1.99
CA VAL A 22 -5.75 11.15 1.12
C VAL A 22 -6.71 11.59 0.01
N GLY A 23 -6.94 12.91 -0.15
CA GLY A 23 -7.83 13.50 -1.17
C GLY A 23 -9.30 13.19 -0.94
N MET A 24 -9.73 13.16 0.32
CA MET A 24 -11.11 12.83 0.73
C MET A 24 -11.79 13.96 1.52
N GLU A 25 -11.25 15.16 1.53
CA GLU A 25 -11.79 16.33 2.26
C GLU A 25 -13.22 16.67 1.85
N ASN A 26 -13.56 16.54 0.56
CA ASN A 26 -14.90 16.82 0.04
C ASN A 26 -15.93 15.74 0.39
N PHE A 27 -15.50 14.66 1.05
CA PHE A 27 -16.35 13.53 1.43
C PHE A 27 -16.57 13.45 2.94
N ALA A 28 -16.10 14.43 3.72
CA ALA A 28 -16.16 14.42 5.18
C ALA A 28 -17.58 14.17 5.73
N GLU A 29 -18.59 14.79 5.09
CA GLU A 29 -20.00 14.68 5.50
C GLU A 29 -20.72 13.46 4.91
N ARG A 30 -20.05 12.65 4.06
CA ARG A 30 -20.66 11.47 3.46
C ARG A 30 -20.65 10.28 4.40
N LYS A 31 -21.73 9.52 4.38
CA LYS A 31 -21.79 8.25 5.11
C LYS A 31 -20.83 7.23 4.50
N PHE A 32 -20.00 6.59 5.31
CA PHE A 32 -18.98 5.65 4.89
C PHE A 32 -19.51 4.51 3.99
N ASN A 33 -20.72 4.00 4.27
CA ASN A 33 -21.34 2.93 3.50
C ASN A 33 -21.77 3.34 2.08
N THR A 34 -21.84 4.64 1.78
CA THR A 34 -22.17 5.15 0.44
C THR A 34 -20.94 5.37 -0.43
N LEU A 35 -19.75 5.19 0.12
CA LEU A 35 -18.48 5.35 -0.59
C LEU A 35 -18.16 4.12 -1.44
N SER A 36 -17.47 4.34 -2.56
CA SER A 36 -16.87 3.27 -3.39
C SER A 36 -15.77 2.52 -2.62
N GLY A 37 -15.32 1.38 -3.15
CA GLY A 37 -14.24 0.59 -2.53
C GLY A 37 -12.95 1.39 -2.34
N GLY A 38 -12.53 2.12 -3.37
CA GLY A 38 -11.32 2.96 -3.31
C GLY A 38 -11.45 4.15 -2.35
N GLU A 39 -12.61 4.80 -2.31
CA GLU A 39 -12.90 5.87 -1.34
C GLU A 39 -12.89 5.34 0.10
N LYS A 40 -13.51 4.18 0.34
CA LYS A 40 -13.48 3.52 1.66
C LYS A 40 -12.05 3.24 2.11
N GLN A 41 -11.21 2.71 1.21
CA GLN A 41 -9.82 2.42 1.52
C GLN A 41 -9.03 3.68 1.90
N ARG A 42 -9.23 4.79 1.18
CA ARG A 42 -8.63 6.09 1.51
C ARG A 42 -9.09 6.60 2.87
N VAL A 43 -10.40 6.52 3.18
CA VAL A 43 -10.94 6.92 4.50
C VAL A 43 -10.36 6.07 5.62
N LEU A 44 -10.16 4.76 5.42
CA LEU A 44 -9.51 3.90 6.42
C LEU A 44 -8.06 4.32 6.68
N ILE A 45 -7.31 4.71 5.62
CA ILE A 45 -5.97 5.28 5.78
C ILE A 45 -6.04 6.62 6.52
N ALA A 46 -6.96 7.53 6.15
CA ALA A 46 -7.14 8.79 6.85
C ALA A 46 -7.41 8.58 8.35
N ARG A 47 -8.29 7.63 8.67
CA ARG A 47 -8.57 7.26 10.07
C ARG A 47 -7.30 6.79 10.80
N ALA A 48 -6.45 6.00 10.15
CA ALA A 48 -5.18 5.59 10.77
C ALA A 48 -4.22 6.78 10.97
N LEU A 49 -4.26 7.77 10.06
CA LEU A 49 -3.44 8.98 10.15
C LEU A 49 -3.84 9.92 11.28
N THR A 50 -5.11 9.90 11.76
CA THR A 50 -5.53 10.73 12.89
C THR A 50 -4.75 10.43 14.18
N GLY A 51 -4.25 9.20 14.31
CA GLY A 51 -3.35 8.83 15.41
C GLY A 51 -1.92 9.35 15.27
N GLN A 52 -1.62 10.12 14.22
CA GLN A 52 -0.27 10.66 13.91
C GLN A 52 0.84 9.59 14.00
N PRO A 53 0.67 8.43 13.34
CA PRO A 53 1.59 7.32 13.45
C PRO A 53 2.94 7.63 12.79
N LYS A 54 4.01 7.06 13.32
CA LYS A 54 5.33 7.06 12.65
C LYS A 54 5.43 6.01 11.55
N ALA A 55 4.60 4.98 11.62
CA ALA A 55 4.52 3.90 10.65
C ALA A 55 3.09 3.41 10.47
N LEU A 56 2.74 2.95 9.26
CA LEU A 56 1.49 2.27 8.94
C LEU A 56 1.75 0.84 8.47
N ILE A 57 0.88 -0.07 8.89
CA ILE A 57 0.84 -1.43 8.37
C ILE A 57 -0.42 -1.55 7.52
N LEU A 58 -0.25 -1.91 6.25
CA LEU A 58 -1.32 -2.06 5.28
C LEU A 58 -1.39 -3.53 4.85
N ASP A 59 -2.52 -4.15 5.09
CA ASP A 59 -2.77 -5.53 4.68
C ASP A 59 -3.55 -5.51 3.36
N GLU A 60 -2.90 -5.96 2.29
CA GLU A 60 -3.45 -6.03 0.92
C GLU A 60 -4.18 -4.75 0.48
N PRO A 61 -3.54 -3.56 0.57
CA PRO A 61 -4.25 -2.28 0.39
C PRO A 61 -4.85 -2.09 -1.01
N THR A 62 -4.37 -2.84 -1.99
CA THR A 62 -4.81 -2.77 -3.39
C THR A 62 -5.82 -3.85 -3.79
N ASN A 63 -6.17 -4.74 -2.85
CA ASN A 63 -7.07 -5.86 -3.16
C ASN A 63 -8.48 -5.37 -3.51
N HIS A 64 -9.11 -6.02 -4.49
CA HIS A 64 -10.45 -5.69 -5.01
C HIS A 64 -10.61 -4.27 -5.61
N LEU A 65 -9.50 -3.58 -5.88
CA LEU A 65 -9.50 -2.30 -6.59
C LEU A 65 -9.12 -2.52 -8.06
N ASP A 66 -9.75 -1.77 -8.97
CA ASP A 66 -9.28 -1.69 -10.34
C ASP A 66 -7.96 -0.92 -10.43
N ILE A 67 -7.21 -1.15 -11.50
CA ILE A 67 -5.82 -0.71 -11.66
C ILE A 67 -5.65 0.80 -11.44
N HIS A 68 -6.62 1.62 -11.87
CA HIS A 68 -6.56 3.07 -11.64
C HIS A 68 -6.55 3.40 -10.15
N TYR A 69 -7.44 2.78 -9.38
CA TYR A 69 -7.54 3.03 -7.94
C TYR A 69 -6.38 2.41 -7.16
N GLN A 70 -5.84 1.27 -7.61
CA GLN A 70 -4.61 0.68 -7.03
C GLN A 70 -3.44 1.65 -7.13
N ILE A 71 -3.18 2.15 -8.34
CA ILE A 71 -2.08 3.11 -8.59
C ILE A 71 -2.31 4.39 -7.79
N SER A 72 -3.51 4.96 -7.86
CA SER A 72 -3.85 6.19 -7.13
C SER A 72 -3.66 6.06 -5.61
N LEU A 73 -4.05 4.91 -5.03
CA LEU A 73 -3.84 4.63 -3.61
C LEU A 73 -2.36 4.55 -3.25
N LEU A 74 -1.56 3.83 -4.05
CA LEU A 74 -0.13 3.67 -3.79
C LEU A 74 0.64 4.99 -3.94
N GLU A 75 0.25 5.87 -4.87
CA GLU A 75 0.79 7.23 -4.97
C GLU A 75 0.47 8.07 -3.73
N ILE A 76 -0.76 7.99 -3.22
CA ILE A 76 -1.15 8.64 -1.96
C ILE A 76 -0.29 8.11 -0.81
N VAL A 77 -0.22 6.78 -0.65
CA VAL A 77 0.57 6.13 0.40
C VAL A 77 2.04 6.57 0.36
N LYS A 78 2.63 6.61 -0.83
CA LYS A 78 4.00 7.08 -1.05
C LYS A 78 4.18 8.55 -0.65
N SER A 79 3.18 9.39 -0.85
CA SER A 79 3.22 10.81 -0.51
C SER A 79 3.17 11.09 1.00
N LEU A 80 2.77 10.14 1.83
CA LEU A 80 2.57 10.32 3.27
C LEU A 80 3.86 10.60 4.05
N LYS A 81 5.04 10.24 3.50
CA LYS A 81 6.37 10.46 4.11
C LYS A 81 6.53 9.88 5.53
N ILE A 82 5.89 8.75 5.77
CA ILE A 82 6.05 7.94 6.98
C ILE A 82 6.49 6.54 6.58
N GLU A 83 6.94 5.72 7.53
CA GLU A 83 7.28 4.32 7.25
C GLU A 83 6.03 3.53 6.91
N ILE A 84 6.08 2.79 5.80
CA ILE A 84 4.96 1.95 5.34
C ILE A 84 5.42 0.50 5.23
N PHE A 85 4.70 -0.40 5.88
CA PHE A 85 4.80 -1.84 5.70
C PHE A 85 3.52 -2.32 5.03
N ALA A 86 3.63 -2.91 3.83
CA ALA A 86 2.47 -3.40 3.10
C ALA A 86 2.62 -4.87 2.72
N ALA A 87 1.62 -5.69 3.00
CA ALA A 87 1.48 -6.99 2.37
C ALA A 87 0.91 -6.78 0.95
N MET A 88 1.59 -7.29 -0.06
CA MET A 88 1.22 -7.10 -1.47
C MET A 88 1.25 -8.41 -2.23
N HIS A 89 0.30 -8.60 -3.15
CA HIS A 89 0.24 -9.77 -4.03
C HIS A 89 0.78 -9.48 -5.43
N ASP A 90 0.68 -8.24 -5.90
CA ASP A 90 1.20 -7.84 -7.20
C ASP A 90 2.69 -7.53 -7.10
N LEU A 91 3.52 -8.37 -7.72
CA LEU A 91 4.98 -8.24 -7.67
C LEU A 91 5.47 -7.03 -8.48
N ASN A 92 4.79 -6.64 -9.56
CA ASN A 92 5.14 -5.46 -10.32
C ASN A 92 4.84 -4.18 -9.54
N LEU A 93 3.69 -4.09 -8.88
CA LEU A 93 3.38 -2.97 -7.98
C LEU A 93 4.34 -2.92 -6.79
N ALA A 94 4.67 -4.08 -6.20
CA ALA A 94 5.66 -4.14 -5.14
C ALA A 94 7.05 -3.68 -5.63
N ALA A 95 7.49 -4.12 -6.80
CA ALA A 95 8.77 -3.70 -7.40
C ALA A 95 8.81 -2.19 -7.70
N TYR A 96 7.66 -1.60 -8.03
CA TYR A 96 7.56 -0.19 -8.40
C TYR A 96 7.50 0.75 -7.20
N TYR A 97 6.77 0.37 -6.15
CA TYR A 97 6.45 1.25 -5.02
C TYR A 97 7.31 1.01 -3.77
N CYS A 98 7.84 -0.21 -3.58
CA CYS A 98 8.58 -0.54 -2.38
C CYS A 98 10.09 -0.32 -2.55
N SER A 99 10.74 0.31 -1.58
CA SER A 99 12.19 0.43 -1.52
C SER A 99 12.86 -0.85 -1.01
N LYS A 100 12.15 -1.63 -0.21
CA LYS A 100 12.61 -2.88 0.38
C LYS A 100 11.52 -3.94 0.35
N ILE A 101 11.91 -5.15 -0.02
CA ILE A 101 11.03 -6.31 -0.13
C ILE A 101 11.45 -7.36 0.90
N TYR A 102 10.48 -7.98 1.53
CA TYR A 102 10.63 -9.19 2.32
C TYR A 102 9.75 -10.27 1.73
N VAL A 103 10.35 -11.33 1.22
CA VAL A 103 9.60 -12.48 0.69
C VAL A 103 9.44 -13.50 1.79
N MET A 104 8.22 -13.93 2.02
CA MET A 104 7.87 -14.92 3.03
C MET A 104 7.40 -16.22 2.38
N LYS A 105 7.86 -17.35 2.91
CA LYS A 105 7.37 -18.69 2.58
C LYS A 105 7.25 -19.48 3.88
N ASN A 106 6.09 -20.12 4.10
CA ASN A 106 5.82 -20.94 5.30
C ASN A 106 6.10 -20.18 6.62
N GLY A 107 5.68 -18.92 6.73
CA GLY A 107 5.83 -18.09 7.92
C GLY A 107 7.27 -17.61 8.20
N ARG A 108 8.20 -17.78 7.26
CA ARG A 108 9.60 -17.35 7.41
C ARG A 108 10.00 -16.40 6.29
N ILE A 109 10.84 -15.43 6.60
CA ILE A 109 11.48 -14.57 5.60
C ILE A 109 12.56 -15.40 4.92
N VAL A 110 12.41 -15.62 3.61
CA VAL A 110 13.35 -16.41 2.80
C VAL A 110 14.27 -15.56 1.93
N ARG A 111 13.84 -14.34 1.60
CA ARG A 111 14.63 -13.34 0.86
C ARG A 111 14.30 -11.94 1.38
N SER A 112 15.28 -11.05 1.36
CA SER A 112 15.05 -9.63 1.65
C SER A 112 16.11 -8.77 0.95
N GLY A 113 15.72 -7.58 0.51
CA GLY A 113 16.59 -6.66 -0.20
C GLY A 113 15.79 -5.63 -0.97
N ASN A 114 16.45 -4.91 -1.88
CA ASN A 114 15.73 -4.06 -2.84
C ASN A 114 15.01 -4.94 -3.91
N PRO A 115 14.06 -4.39 -4.65
CA PRO A 115 13.29 -5.18 -5.63
C PRO A 115 14.15 -5.95 -6.63
N LYS A 116 15.26 -5.38 -7.13
CA LYS A 116 16.15 -6.04 -8.10
C LYS A 116 16.94 -7.21 -7.50
N GLU A 117 17.30 -7.11 -6.23
CA GLU A 117 18.01 -8.19 -5.52
C GLU A 117 17.07 -9.36 -5.19
N VAL A 118 15.80 -9.04 -4.93
CA VAL A 118 14.83 -10.02 -4.45
C VAL A 118 14.07 -10.70 -5.59
N PHE A 119 13.57 -9.93 -6.56
CA PHE A 119 12.80 -10.48 -7.67
C PHE A 119 13.73 -10.97 -8.77
N THR A 120 14.30 -12.17 -8.56
CA THR A 120 15.10 -12.91 -9.53
C THR A 120 14.29 -14.08 -10.10
N ILE A 121 14.70 -14.61 -11.25
CA ILE A 121 14.07 -15.79 -11.87
C ILE A 121 14.04 -16.96 -10.87
N ASP A 122 15.13 -17.16 -10.13
CA ASP A 122 15.24 -18.22 -9.13
C ASP A 122 14.24 -18.01 -7.97
N THR A 123 14.14 -16.77 -7.46
CA THR A 123 13.17 -16.44 -6.40
C THR A 123 11.73 -16.68 -6.88
N LEU A 124 11.40 -16.28 -8.11
CA LEU A 124 10.06 -16.46 -8.67
C LEU A 124 9.71 -17.95 -8.83
N ARG A 125 10.67 -18.75 -9.26
CA ARG A 125 10.47 -20.20 -9.37
C ARG A 125 10.41 -20.89 -8.01
N GLU A 126 11.37 -20.63 -7.11
CA GLU A 126 11.49 -21.36 -5.84
C GLU A 126 10.40 -20.99 -4.83
N VAL A 127 9.98 -19.73 -4.80
CA VAL A 127 9.07 -19.22 -3.77
C VAL A 127 7.64 -19.13 -4.26
N PHE A 128 7.44 -18.65 -5.49
CA PHE A 128 6.10 -18.41 -6.05
C PHE A 128 5.65 -19.51 -7.02
N ASP A 129 6.53 -20.49 -7.32
CA ASP A 129 6.25 -21.61 -8.24
C ASP A 129 5.81 -21.15 -9.64
N VAL A 130 6.39 -20.05 -10.14
CA VAL A 130 6.08 -19.47 -11.45
C VAL A 130 7.34 -19.28 -12.28
N ASN A 131 7.23 -19.49 -13.59
CA ASN A 131 8.24 -19.08 -14.56
C ASN A 131 7.97 -17.64 -15.01
N ALA A 132 9.01 -16.84 -15.11
CA ALA A 132 8.88 -15.45 -15.54
C ALA A 132 10.11 -14.98 -16.30
N ALA A 133 9.90 -14.00 -17.17
CA ALA A 133 10.93 -13.14 -17.73
C ALA A 133 10.99 -11.83 -16.94
N ILE A 134 12.21 -11.37 -16.65
CA ILE A 134 12.43 -10.11 -15.93
C ILE A 134 13.21 -9.20 -16.86
N SER A 135 12.71 -7.98 -17.00
CA SER A 135 13.37 -6.92 -17.78
C SER A 135 13.36 -5.61 -16.99
N GLU A 136 14.13 -4.65 -17.41
CA GLU A 136 14.07 -3.29 -16.89
C GLU A 136 13.54 -2.35 -17.96
N ASP A 137 12.70 -1.42 -17.55
CA ASP A 137 12.28 -0.33 -18.43
C ASP A 137 13.39 0.73 -18.58
N LYS A 138 13.15 1.76 -19.41
CA LYS A 138 14.09 2.87 -19.64
C LYS A 138 14.41 3.67 -18.37
N THR A 139 13.64 3.53 -17.32
CA THR A 139 13.83 4.20 -16.01
C THR A 139 14.52 3.29 -15.00
N GLY A 140 14.89 2.07 -15.39
CA GLY A 140 15.52 1.07 -14.53
C GLY A 140 14.56 0.35 -13.60
N ARG A 141 13.24 0.41 -13.86
CA ARG A 141 12.22 -0.30 -13.10
C ARG A 141 12.04 -1.71 -13.61
N LEU A 142 11.83 -2.65 -12.69
CA LEU A 142 11.58 -4.04 -13.02
C LEU A 142 10.20 -4.21 -13.67
N ASN A 143 10.17 -5.05 -14.70
CA ASN A 143 8.97 -5.57 -15.32
C ASN A 143 9.02 -7.10 -15.28
N ILE A 144 8.09 -7.72 -14.57
CA ILE A 144 7.98 -9.15 -14.35
C ILE A 144 6.84 -9.65 -15.23
N VAL A 145 7.19 -10.48 -16.23
CA VAL A 145 6.23 -11.08 -17.16
C VAL A 145 6.16 -12.57 -16.88
N TYR A 146 5.03 -13.06 -16.39
CA TYR A 146 4.81 -14.47 -16.13
C TYR A 146 4.71 -15.24 -17.45
N THR A 147 5.45 -16.34 -17.57
CA THR A 147 5.53 -17.16 -18.80
C THR A 147 4.94 -18.56 -18.62
N GLY A 148 4.61 -18.94 -17.40
CA GLY A 148 3.97 -20.23 -17.08
C GLY A 148 4.19 -20.65 -15.62
N ILE A 149 3.81 -21.89 -15.34
CA ILE A 149 3.98 -22.57 -14.06
C ILE A 149 5.06 -23.64 -14.22
#